data_799a74e17fde1e900a2f07ab368d9eed
#
_entry.id   799a74e17fde1e900a2f07ab368d9eed
#
_cell.length_a   1.000
_cell.length_b   1.000
_cell.length_c   1.000
_cell.angle_alpha   90.00
_cell.angle_beta   90.00
_cell.angle_gamma   90.00
#
_symmetry.space_group_name_H-M   'P 1'
#
loop_
_entity.id
_entity.type
_entity.pdbx_description
1 polymer ?
#
loop_
_entity_poly.entity_id
_entity_poly.type
_entity_poly.pdbx_seq_one_letter_code
_entity_poly.pdbx_strand_id
1 'polypeptide(L)'
;EREHIENGGGLSAPTDQQVAFSWPLVRQLLSKRQIIGASIGQFAGNTVLVFFLTWFPTWLATERHMPWLKVGFFSILPFVAAAGGVMFGGWISDKLLKATGSANLGRKLPIVAGLLMASCIITANWLQSDLAVILVMSFAFFGQGMVGLGWTLISDIAPKGLGGLTGGLFNFCANLAGILTPLVIGFIVAGFGNFFYALIYIGGAALLGVAAYLFILGDVKRIELSQ
;
A
#
# COMPACT_ATOMS: atom_id res chain seq x y z
N GLU A 1 15.08 31.43 -0.89
CA GLU A 1 14.44 30.10 -0.75
C GLU A 1 13.40 29.87 -1.87
N ARG A 2 12.47 30.83 -2.12
CA ARG A 2 11.52 30.74 -3.25
C ARG A 2 12.21 30.60 -4.61
N GLU A 3 13.18 31.45 -4.93
CA GLU A 3 13.97 31.36 -6.17
C GLU A 3 14.68 30.03 -6.34
N HIS A 4 15.18 29.44 -5.25
CA HIS A 4 15.84 28.13 -5.29
C HIS A 4 14.85 27.00 -5.60
N ILE A 5 13.62 27.09 -5.07
CA ILE A 5 12.53 26.14 -5.35
C ILE A 5 12.04 26.29 -6.79
N GLU A 6 11.89 27.51 -7.30
CA GLU A 6 11.48 27.81 -8.67
C GLU A 6 12.51 27.34 -9.69
N ASN A 7 13.79 27.63 -9.45
CA ASN A 7 14.90 27.17 -10.30
C ASN A 7 15.07 25.64 -10.29
N GLY A 8 14.64 24.97 -9.20
CA GLY A 8 14.57 23.51 -9.10
C GLY A 8 13.33 22.87 -9.73
N GLY A 9 12.47 23.66 -10.38
CA GLY A 9 11.21 23.17 -10.99
C GLY A 9 10.07 22.96 -10.00
N GLY A 10 10.23 23.40 -8.75
CA GLY A 10 9.17 23.38 -7.73
C GLY A 10 8.09 24.43 -7.99
N LEU A 11 6.84 24.12 -7.64
CA LEU A 11 5.72 25.07 -7.71
C LEU A 11 5.75 25.93 -6.44
N SER A 12 6.48 27.05 -6.46
CA SER A 12 6.58 27.98 -5.33
C SER A 12 5.51 29.08 -5.34
N ALA A 13 4.91 29.34 -6.49
CA ALA A 13 3.80 30.27 -6.59
C ALA A 13 2.49 29.59 -6.17
N PRO A 14 1.63 30.25 -5.36
CA PRO A 14 0.24 29.85 -5.27
C PRO A 14 -0.29 29.84 -6.70
N THR A 15 -0.66 28.68 -7.21
CA THR A 15 -1.38 28.64 -8.48
C THR A 15 -2.67 29.42 -8.22
N ASP A 16 -2.82 30.61 -8.79
CA ASP A 16 -3.98 31.49 -8.65
C ASP A 16 -5.29 30.84 -9.15
N GLN A 17 -5.20 29.65 -9.68
CA GLN A 17 -6.32 28.78 -9.99
C GLN A 17 -6.49 27.76 -8.87
N GLN A 18 -7.02 28.19 -7.73
CA GLN A 18 -7.70 27.27 -6.83
C GLN A 18 -8.90 26.70 -7.60
N VAL A 19 -8.73 25.52 -8.17
CA VAL A 19 -9.84 24.82 -8.83
C VAL A 19 -10.88 24.55 -7.73
N ALA A 20 -12.03 25.24 -7.83
CA ALA A 20 -13.11 25.07 -6.88
C ALA A 20 -13.57 23.61 -6.85
N PHE A 21 -13.83 23.09 -5.67
CA PHE A 21 -14.38 21.74 -5.52
C PHE A 21 -15.68 21.60 -6.33
N SER A 22 -15.79 20.57 -7.14
CA SER A 22 -17.02 20.21 -7.84
C SER A 22 -17.19 18.70 -7.95
N TRP A 23 -18.41 18.20 -7.82
CA TRP A 23 -18.73 16.79 -7.98
C TRP A 23 -18.39 16.21 -9.37
N PRO A 24 -18.60 16.94 -10.49
CA PRO A 24 -18.13 16.51 -11.81
C PRO A 24 -16.63 16.21 -11.83
N LEU A 25 -15.81 17.04 -11.15
CA LEU A 25 -14.37 16.87 -11.07
C LEU A 25 -13.99 15.59 -10.30
N VAL A 26 -14.66 15.32 -9.19
CA VAL A 26 -14.49 14.07 -8.43
C VAL A 26 -14.79 12.85 -9.31
N ARG A 27 -15.93 12.90 -10.04
CA ARG A 27 -16.32 11.82 -10.96
C ARG A 27 -15.29 11.64 -12.08
N GLN A 28 -14.77 12.73 -12.63
CA GLN A 28 -13.75 12.70 -13.68
C GLN A 28 -12.43 12.11 -13.17
N LEU A 29 -12.00 12.45 -11.95
CA LEU A 29 -10.82 11.85 -11.33
C LEU A 29 -11.03 10.34 -11.07
N LEU A 30 -12.15 9.96 -10.48
CA LEU A 30 -12.48 8.56 -10.19
C LEU A 30 -12.69 7.70 -11.45
N SER A 31 -12.89 8.31 -12.63
CA SER A 31 -12.94 7.59 -13.91
C SER A 31 -11.57 7.32 -14.53
N LYS A 32 -10.50 7.97 -14.03
CA LYS A 32 -9.15 7.79 -14.57
C LYS A 32 -8.55 6.47 -14.08
N ARG A 33 -8.13 5.63 -15.02
CA ARG A 33 -7.55 4.31 -14.71
C ARG A 33 -6.35 4.37 -13.78
N GLN A 34 -5.56 5.45 -13.83
CA GLN A 34 -4.43 5.66 -12.94
C GLN A 34 -4.88 5.78 -11.48
N ILE A 35 -5.94 6.55 -11.23
CA ILE A 35 -6.52 6.72 -9.89
C ILE A 35 -7.12 5.40 -9.40
N ILE A 36 -7.90 4.73 -10.26
CA ILE A 36 -8.53 3.44 -9.91
C ILE A 36 -7.46 2.41 -9.56
N GLY A 37 -6.47 2.23 -10.44
CA GLY A 37 -5.40 1.24 -10.22
C GLY A 37 -4.58 1.52 -8.97
N ALA A 38 -4.19 2.79 -8.74
CA ALA A 38 -3.48 3.19 -7.54
C ALA A 38 -4.33 2.95 -6.27
N SER A 39 -5.62 3.31 -6.30
CA SER A 39 -6.53 3.17 -5.16
C SER A 39 -6.77 1.69 -4.80
N ILE A 40 -6.98 0.82 -5.79
CA ILE A 40 -7.13 -0.63 -5.56
C ILE A 40 -5.82 -1.21 -4.98
N GLY A 41 -4.69 -0.83 -5.54
CA GLY A 41 -3.39 -1.30 -5.05
C GLY A 41 -3.10 -0.84 -3.63
N GLN A 42 -3.44 0.41 -3.29
CA GLN A 42 -3.26 0.92 -1.93
C GLN A 42 -4.24 0.30 -0.94
N PHE A 43 -5.50 0.09 -1.34
CA PHE A 43 -6.46 -0.68 -0.56
C PHE A 43 -5.93 -2.07 -0.23
N ALA A 44 -5.38 -2.77 -1.23
CA ALA A 44 -4.75 -4.08 -1.05
C ALA A 44 -3.58 -4.04 -0.06
N GLY A 45 -2.70 -3.06 -0.18
CA GLY A 45 -1.62 -2.85 0.77
C GLY A 45 -2.14 -2.54 2.18
N ASN A 46 -3.14 -1.67 2.31
CA ASN A 46 -3.74 -1.37 3.61
C ASN A 46 -4.45 -2.59 4.22
N THR A 47 -5.00 -3.50 3.41
CA THR A 47 -5.54 -4.78 3.91
C THR A 47 -4.47 -5.57 4.67
N VAL A 48 -3.26 -5.66 4.11
CA VAL A 48 -2.12 -6.30 4.79
C VAL A 48 -1.74 -5.55 6.08
N LEU A 49 -1.60 -4.22 6.00
CA LEU A 49 -1.27 -3.37 7.16
C LEU A 49 -2.28 -3.55 8.31
N VAL A 50 -3.57 -3.50 8.00
CA VAL A 50 -4.65 -3.60 8.98
C VAL A 50 -4.66 -4.96 9.66
N PHE A 51 -4.36 -6.05 8.93
CA PHE A 51 -4.18 -7.36 9.56
C PHE A 51 -3.08 -7.33 10.62
N PHE A 52 -1.90 -6.80 10.29
CA PHE A 52 -0.79 -6.73 11.25
C PHE A 52 -1.13 -5.86 12.47
N LEU A 53 -1.89 -4.78 12.29
CA LEU A 53 -2.28 -3.88 13.38
C LEU A 53 -3.37 -4.47 14.28
N THR A 54 -4.30 -5.26 13.73
CA THR A 54 -5.53 -5.65 14.44
C THR A 54 -5.58 -7.12 14.81
N TRP A 55 -5.16 -8.03 13.92
CA TRP A 55 -5.38 -9.46 14.05
C TRP A 55 -4.11 -10.28 14.27
N PHE A 56 -2.95 -9.79 13.87
CA PHE A 56 -1.70 -10.55 13.93
C PHE A 56 -1.34 -11.01 15.36
N PRO A 57 -1.42 -10.17 16.42
CA PRO A 57 -1.18 -10.65 17.78
C PRO A 57 -2.17 -11.75 18.21
N THR A 58 -3.45 -11.57 17.88
CA THR A 58 -4.50 -12.55 18.18
C THR A 58 -4.24 -13.87 17.45
N TRP A 59 -3.87 -13.80 16.17
CA TRP A 59 -3.52 -14.96 15.36
C TRP A 59 -2.34 -15.74 15.97
N LEU A 60 -1.28 -15.07 16.41
CA LEU A 60 -0.17 -15.73 17.11
C LEU A 60 -0.61 -16.42 18.41
N ALA A 61 -1.49 -15.78 19.18
CA ALA A 61 -1.97 -16.35 20.45
C ALA A 61 -2.91 -17.54 20.22
N THR A 62 -3.82 -17.46 19.25
CA THR A 62 -4.89 -18.46 19.05
C THR A 62 -4.47 -19.61 18.15
N GLU A 63 -3.87 -19.34 16.99
CA GLU A 63 -3.49 -20.37 16.01
C GLU A 63 -2.13 -20.99 16.31
N ARG A 64 -1.20 -20.20 16.87
CA ARG A 64 0.15 -20.66 17.23
C ARG A 64 0.30 -21.00 18.70
N HIS A 65 -0.77 -20.83 19.50
CA HIS A 65 -0.79 -21.09 20.94
C HIS A 65 0.37 -20.44 21.71
N MET A 66 0.81 -19.26 21.24
CA MET A 66 1.92 -18.54 21.86
C MET A 66 1.44 -17.82 23.14
N PRO A 67 2.16 -17.93 24.26
CA PRO A 67 1.92 -17.08 25.43
C PRO A 67 2.01 -15.60 25.07
N TRP A 68 1.15 -14.75 25.63
CA TRP A 68 1.07 -13.32 25.33
C TRP A 68 2.41 -12.57 25.44
N LEU A 69 3.27 -12.99 26.38
CA LEU A 69 4.61 -12.40 26.50
C LEU A 69 5.47 -12.66 25.24
N LYS A 70 5.43 -13.89 24.69
CA LYS A 70 6.10 -14.23 23.42
C LYS A 70 5.48 -13.49 22.24
N VAL A 71 4.14 -13.39 22.20
CA VAL A 71 3.44 -12.62 21.17
C VAL A 71 3.94 -11.17 21.13
N GLY A 72 4.10 -10.52 22.30
CA GLY A 72 4.63 -9.17 22.37
C GLY A 72 6.03 -9.06 21.74
N PHE A 73 6.96 -9.93 22.09
CA PHE A 73 8.31 -9.93 21.53
C PHE A 73 8.35 -10.23 20.02
N PHE A 74 7.65 -11.27 19.60
CA PHE A 74 7.67 -11.69 18.20
C PHE A 74 6.94 -10.71 17.28
N SER A 75 5.94 -10.00 17.80
CA SER A 75 5.25 -8.97 17.02
C SER A 75 6.14 -7.77 16.65
N ILE A 76 7.21 -7.52 17.40
CA ILE A 76 8.13 -6.41 17.10
C ILE A 76 8.84 -6.61 15.75
N LEU A 77 9.26 -7.85 15.45
CA LEU A 77 10.08 -8.15 14.27
C LEU A 77 9.42 -7.74 12.94
N PRO A 78 8.15 -8.08 12.64
CA PRO A 78 7.49 -7.62 11.42
C PRO A 78 7.41 -6.09 11.33
N PHE A 79 7.16 -5.37 12.44
CA PHE A 79 7.08 -3.91 12.42
C PHE A 79 8.44 -3.24 12.14
N VAL A 80 9.52 -3.78 12.72
CA VAL A 80 10.88 -3.34 12.40
C VAL A 80 11.21 -3.62 10.94
N ALA A 81 10.82 -4.80 10.43
CA ALA A 81 10.98 -5.15 9.03
C ALA A 81 10.21 -4.18 8.12
N ALA A 82 8.97 -3.81 8.47
CA ALA A 82 8.18 -2.85 7.71
C ALA A 82 8.84 -1.47 7.65
N ALA A 83 9.41 -0.98 8.76
CA ALA A 83 10.19 0.26 8.78
C ALA A 83 11.40 0.16 7.83
N GLY A 84 12.13 -0.96 7.86
CA GLY A 84 13.18 -1.25 6.88
C GLY A 84 12.68 -1.26 5.44
N GLY A 85 11.49 -1.82 5.21
CA GLY A 85 10.82 -1.84 3.90
C GLY A 85 10.51 -0.44 3.36
N VAL A 86 10.02 0.47 4.20
CA VAL A 86 9.79 1.88 3.82
C VAL A 86 11.08 2.54 3.35
N MET A 87 12.17 2.40 4.14
CA MET A 87 13.47 2.99 3.81
C MET A 87 14.06 2.37 2.53
N PHE A 88 14.04 1.05 2.42
CA PHE A 88 14.53 0.33 1.25
C PHE A 88 13.71 0.66 0.00
N GLY A 89 12.38 0.71 0.13
CA GLY A 89 11.46 1.09 -0.96
C GLY A 89 11.80 2.48 -1.51
N GLY A 90 11.97 3.48 -0.64
CA GLY A 90 12.38 4.83 -1.02
C GLY A 90 13.72 4.83 -1.75
N TRP A 91 14.74 4.21 -1.15
CA TRP A 91 16.07 4.13 -1.73
C TRP A 91 16.09 3.46 -3.11
N ILE A 92 15.46 2.30 -3.26
CA ILE A 92 15.43 1.57 -4.55
C ILE A 92 14.63 2.35 -5.61
N SER A 93 13.53 2.98 -5.20
CA SER A 93 12.72 3.83 -6.06
C SER A 93 13.53 4.98 -6.66
N ASP A 94 14.26 5.71 -5.83
CA ASP A 94 15.09 6.84 -6.28
C ASP A 94 16.29 6.39 -7.12
N LYS A 95 16.89 5.26 -6.78
CA LYS A 95 17.97 4.66 -7.57
C LYS A 95 17.50 4.26 -8.97
N LEU A 96 16.34 3.60 -9.04
CA LEU A 96 15.75 3.19 -10.33
C LEU A 96 15.35 4.42 -11.16
N LEU A 97 14.75 5.43 -10.54
CA LEU A 97 14.37 6.65 -11.23
C LEU A 97 15.58 7.38 -11.80
N LYS A 98 16.66 7.51 -11.04
CA LYS A 98 17.91 8.12 -11.49
C LYS A 98 18.60 7.33 -12.61
N ALA A 99 18.57 5.99 -12.54
CA ALA A 99 19.23 5.13 -13.51
C ALA A 99 18.47 5.03 -14.84
N THR A 100 17.12 5.08 -14.81
CA THR A 100 16.29 4.80 -15.99
C THR A 100 15.55 6.02 -16.52
N GLY A 101 15.42 7.09 -15.74
CA GLY A 101 14.57 8.25 -16.07
C GLY A 101 13.06 7.92 -16.12
N SER A 102 12.67 6.69 -15.76
CA SER A 102 11.30 6.18 -15.91
C SER A 102 10.57 6.13 -14.57
N ALA A 103 9.50 6.93 -14.43
CA ALA A 103 8.62 6.87 -13.27
C ALA A 103 7.91 5.51 -13.15
N ASN A 104 7.63 4.83 -14.26
CA ASN A 104 7.07 3.48 -14.24
C ASN A 104 7.99 2.48 -13.51
N LEU A 105 9.29 2.50 -13.83
CA LEU A 105 10.25 1.61 -13.17
C LEU A 105 10.56 2.08 -11.75
N GLY A 106 10.74 3.40 -11.55
CA GLY A 106 11.10 3.95 -10.26
C GLY A 106 9.99 3.83 -9.20
N ARG A 107 8.74 4.04 -9.56
CA ARG A 107 7.63 4.05 -8.60
C ARG A 107 6.85 2.73 -8.57
N LYS A 108 6.48 2.22 -9.73
CA LYS A 108 5.58 1.06 -9.86
C LYS A 108 6.27 -0.25 -9.50
N LEU A 109 7.51 -0.47 -9.94
CA LEU A 109 8.22 -1.74 -9.72
C LEU A 109 8.44 -2.06 -8.24
N PRO A 110 8.93 -1.14 -7.38
CA PRO A 110 9.09 -1.43 -5.96
C PRO A 110 7.76 -1.73 -5.25
N ILE A 111 6.66 -1.04 -5.62
CA ILE A 111 5.34 -1.30 -5.06
C ILE A 111 4.86 -2.71 -5.43
N VAL A 112 4.98 -3.10 -6.70
CA VAL A 112 4.61 -4.43 -7.17
C VAL A 112 5.44 -5.51 -6.47
N ALA A 113 6.76 -5.32 -6.36
CA ALA A 113 7.63 -6.23 -5.62
C ALA A 113 7.21 -6.33 -4.15
N GLY A 114 6.91 -5.20 -3.51
CA GLY A 114 6.42 -5.16 -2.13
C GLY A 114 5.11 -5.92 -1.93
N LEU A 115 4.14 -5.76 -2.83
CA LEU A 115 2.88 -6.51 -2.78
C LEU A 115 3.07 -8.01 -3.04
N LEU A 116 3.98 -8.40 -3.94
CA LEU A 116 4.35 -9.81 -4.14
C LEU A 116 4.98 -10.41 -2.88
N MET A 117 5.89 -9.68 -2.22
CA MET A 117 6.44 -10.09 -0.94
C MET A 117 5.35 -10.20 0.12
N ALA A 118 4.42 -9.24 0.20
CA ALA A 118 3.30 -9.26 1.13
C ALA A 118 2.37 -10.46 0.90
N SER A 119 2.19 -10.91 -0.34
CA SER A 119 1.35 -12.08 -0.65
C SER A 119 1.91 -13.40 -0.08
N CYS A 120 3.21 -13.45 0.25
CA CYS A 120 3.82 -14.62 0.89
C CYS A 120 3.22 -14.95 2.26
N ILE A 121 2.42 -14.05 2.85
CA ILE A 121 1.67 -14.31 4.09
C ILE A 121 0.83 -15.59 4.01
N ILE A 122 0.35 -15.96 2.84
CA ILE A 122 -0.43 -17.19 2.61
C ILE A 122 0.37 -18.42 3.02
N THR A 123 1.69 -18.43 2.81
CA THR A 123 2.55 -19.59 3.09
C THR A 123 2.64 -19.92 4.58
N ALA A 124 2.33 -18.95 5.46
CA ALA A 124 2.31 -19.19 6.91
C ALA A 124 1.32 -20.26 7.34
N ASN A 125 0.29 -20.55 6.54
CA ASN A 125 -0.68 -21.60 6.78
C ASN A 125 -0.06 -23.03 6.82
N TRP A 126 1.07 -23.24 6.17
CA TRP A 126 1.72 -24.56 6.04
C TRP A 126 3.02 -24.67 6.84
N LEU A 127 3.45 -23.59 7.51
CA LEU A 127 4.68 -23.58 8.28
C LEU A 127 4.44 -24.12 9.71
N GLN A 128 5.25 -25.11 10.11
CA GLN A 128 5.19 -25.70 11.45
C GLN A 128 6.03 -24.92 12.48
N SER A 129 7.16 -24.39 12.06
CA SER A 129 8.10 -23.67 12.94
C SER A 129 7.63 -22.24 13.20
N ASP A 130 7.55 -21.86 14.47
CA ASP A 130 7.23 -20.50 14.89
C ASP A 130 8.23 -19.48 14.34
N LEU A 131 9.52 -19.83 14.32
CA LEU A 131 10.55 -18.97 13.75
C LEU A 131 10.34 -18.74 12.26
N ALA A 132 10.03 -19.80 11.48
CA ALA A 132 9.76 -19.70 10.06
C ALA A 132 8.53 -18.81 9.79
N VAL A 133 7.49 -18.94 10.61
CA VAL A 133 6.29 -18.09 10.55
C VAL A 133 6.64 -16.62 10.77
N ILE A 134 7.38 -16.31 11.84
CA ILE A 134 7.77 -14.93 12.14
C ILE A 134 8.65 -14.33 11.02
N LEU A 135 9.57 -15.12 10.45
CA LEU A 135 10.41 -14.68 9.34
C LEU A 135 9.57 -14.37 8.08
N VAL A 136 8.62 -15.25 7.73
CA VAL A 136 7.71 -15.03 6.59
C VAL A 136 6.81 -13.82 6.84
N MET A 137 6.26 -13.66 8.04
CA MET A 137 5.46 -12.48 8.40
C MET A 137 6.29 -11.21 8.35
N SER A 138 7.55 -11.25 8.82
CA SER A 138 8.47 -10.11 8.74
C SER A 138 8.81 -9.76 7.29
N PHE A 139 9.03 -10.76 6.44
CA PHE A 139 9.27 -10.57 5.02
C PHE A 139 8.05 -9.98 4.30
N ALA A 140 6.86 -10.50 4.61
CA ALA A 140 5.61 -9.98 4.05
C ALA A 140 5.39 -8.52 4.47
N PHE A 141 5.66 -8.19 5.74
CA PHE A 141 5.45 -6.83 6.23
C PHE A 141 6.56 -5.86 5.81
N PHE A 142 7.79 -6.34 5.57
CA PHE A 142 8.82 -5.57 4.87
C PHE A 142 8.32 -5.16 3.47
N GLY A 143 7.76 -6.10 2.71
CA GLY A 143 7.15 -5.80 1.42
C GLY A 143 6.04 -4.76 1.51
N GLN A 144 5.18 -4.86 2.52
CA GLN A 144 4.14 -3.88 2.80
C GLN A 144 4.72 -2.48 3.05
N GLY A 145 5.86 -2.35 3.74
CA GLY A 145 6.56 -1.08 3.91
C GLY A 145 6.87 -0.39 2.58
N MET A 146 7.27 -1.14 1.55
CA MET A 146 7.55 -0.59 0.22
C MET A 146 6.31 -0.03 -0.48
N VAL A 147 5.11 -0.53 -0.16
CA VAL A 147 3.83 -0.05 -0.74
C VAL A 147 3.53 1.39 -0.34
N GLY A 148 4.14 1.92 0.72
CA GLY A 148 4.09 3.33 1.10
C GLY A 148 4.47 4.31 -0.02
N LEU A 149 5.24 3.87 -1.03
CA LEU A 149 5.53 4.63 -2.25
C LEU A 149 4.28 5.00 -3.05
N GLY A 150 3.12 4.38 -2.78
CA GLY A 150 1.84 4.76 -3.38
C GLY A 150 1.51 6.24 -3.18
N TRP A 151 1.92 6.86 -2.07
CA TRP A 151 1.77 8.29 -1.82
C TRP A 151 2.61 9.16 -2.76
N THR A 152 3.84 8.73 -3.04
CA THR A 152 4.70 9.42 -4.02
C THR A 152 4.12 9.25 -5.43
N LEU A 153 3.69 8.05 -5.78
CA LEU A 153 3.08 7.76 -7.08
C LEU A 153 1.83 8.61 -7.32
N ILE A 154 0.92 8.71 -6.32
CA ILE A 154 -0.29 9.52 -6.47
C ILE A 154 0.03 11.00 -6.65
N SER A 155 1.09 11.50 -6.00
CA SER A 155 1.57 12.87 -6.18
C SER A 155 2.14 13.11 -7.58
N ASP A 156 2.82 12.11 -8.15
CA ASP A 156 3.39 12.18 -9.50
C ASP A 156 2.30 12.21 -10.59
N ILE A 157 1.18 11.48 -10.40
CA ILE A 157 0.08 11.41 -11.38
C ILE A 157 -1.01 12.45 -11.19
N ALA A 158 -1.08 13.11 -10.03
CA ALA A 158 -2.11 14.10 -9.74
C ALA A 158 -2.10 15.26 -10.74
N PRO A 159 -3.26 15.72 -11.24
CA PRO A 159 -3.35 16.93 -12.07
C PRO A 159 -2.83 18.17 -11.35
N LYS A 160 -2.28 19.12 -12.09
CA LYS A 160 -1.83 20.40 -11.53
C LYS A 160 -2.98 21.10 -10.80
N GLY A 161 -2.73 21.60 -9.59
CA GLY A 161 -3.72 22.27 -8.76
C GLY A 161 -4.73 21.34 -8.04
N LEU A 162 -4.72 20.04 -8.32
CA LEU A 162 -5.67 19.06 -7.73
C LEU A 162 -5.02 17.99 -6.85
N GLY A 163 -3.76 18.20 -6.45
CA GLY A 163 -3.03 17.23 -5.62
C GLY A 163 -3.75 16.87 -4.32
N GLY A 164 -4.32 17.87 -3.63
CA GLY A 164 -5.08 17.65 -2.39
C GLY A 164 -6.35 16.82 -2.61
N LEU A 165 -7.14 17.13 -3.64
CA LEU A 165 -8.35 16.36 -3.97
C LEU A 165 -8.01 14.92 -4.38
N THR A 166 -7.01 14.77 -5.24
CA THR A 166 -6.56 13.46 -5.72
C THR A 166 -6.02 12.60 -4.56
N GLY A 167 -5.18 13.18 -3.71
CA GLY A 167 -4.67 12.51 -2.51
C GLY A 167 -5.78 12.16 -1.51
N GLY A 168 -6.77 13.05 -1.33
CA GLY A 168 -7.93 12.79 -0.48
C GLY A 168 -8.78 11.61 -0.97
N LEU A 169 -9.06 11.53 -2.26
CA LEU A 169 -9.79 10.41 -2.87
C LEU A 169 -9.01 9.10 -2.74
N PHE A 170 -7.71 9.14 -3.03
CA PHE A 170 -6.82 7.99 -2.85
C PHE A 170 -6.80 7.51 -1.41
N ASN A 171 -6.65 8.43 -0.45
CA ASN A 171 -6.66 8.10 0.98
C ASN A 171 -8.01 7.52 1.43
N PHE A 172 -9.13 8.08 0.98
CA PHE A 172 -10.45 7.57 1.27
C PHE A 172 -10.58 6.11 0.81
N CYS A 173 -10.27 5.81 -0.46
CA CYS A 173 -10.33 4.45 -1.00
C CYS A 173 -9.40 3.48 -0.24
N ALA A 174 -8.18 3.94 0.07
CA ALA A 174 -7.20 3.15 0.82
C ALA A 174 -7.69 2.79 2.24
N ASN A 175 -8.31 3.76 2.93
CA ASN A 175 -8.76 3.56 4.31
C ASN A 175 -10.07 2.76 4.43
N LEU A 176 -10.80 2.52 3.34
CA LEU A 176 -11.89 1.53 3.36
C LEU A 176 -11.41 0.15 3.80
N ALA A 177 -10.13 -0.19 3.54
CA ALA A 177 -9.53 -1.41 4.07
C ALA A 177 -9.53 -1.46 5.60
N GLY A 178 -9.40 -0.30 6.28
CA GLY A 178 -9.45 -0.21 7.74
C GLY A 178 -10.79 -0.66 8.33
N ILE A 179 -11.87 -0.51 7.57
CA ILE A 179 -13.22 -0.94 7.96
C ILE A 179 -13.47 -2.37 7.48
N LEU A 180 -13.23 -2.63 6.20
CA LEU A 180 -13.61 -3.90 5.57
C LEU A 180 -12.74 -5.07 6.03
N THR A 181 -11.44 -4.87 6.20
CA THR A 181 -10.52 -5.97 6.55
C THR A 181 -10.83 -6.60 7.90
N PRO A 182 -10.98 -5.86 9.01
CA PRO A 182 -11.34 -6.47 10.30
C PRO A 182 -12.68 -7.19 10.25
N LEU A 183 -13.68 -6.64 9.54
CA LEU A 183 -14.99 -7.25 9.40
C LEU A 183 -14.91 -8.58 8.63
N VAL A 184 -14.24 -8.59 7.48
CA VAL A 184 -14.09 -9.80 6.65
C VAL A 184 -13.34 -10.89 7.42
N ILE A 185 -12.23 -10.55 8.09
CA ILE A 185 -11.47 -11.51 8.91
C ILE A 185 -12.35 -12.03 10.06
N GLY A 186 -13.07 -11.14 10.74
CA GLY A 186 -13.98 -11.52 11.82
C GLY A 186 -15.05 -12.52 11.35
N PHE A 187 -15.68 -12.28 10.21
CA PHE A 187 -16.66 -13.22 9.63
C PHE A 187 -16.02 -14.54 9.21
N ILE A 188 -14.81 -14.51 8.63
CA ILE A 188 -14.09 -15.74 8.25
C ILE A 188 -13.79 -16.57 9.51
N VAL A 189 -13.21 -15.95 10.53
CA VAL A 189 -12.84 -16.64 11.77
C VAL A 189 -14.07 -17.16 12.51
N ALA A 190 -15.16 -16.40 12.57
CA ALA A 190 -16.41 -16.83 13.17
C ALA A 190 -17.06 -18.02 12.43
N GLY A 191 -16.97 -18.03 11.10
CA GLY A 191 -17.57 -19.08 10.27
C GLY A 191 -16.75 -20.36 10.19
N PHE A 192 -15.43 -20.25 10.10
CA PHE A 192 -14.52 -21.41 9.90
C PHE A 192 -13.78 -21.86 11.17
N GLY A 193 -13.83 -21.06 12.25
CA GLY A 193 -13.18 -21.37 13.51
C GLY A 193 -11.65 -21.27 13.49
N ASN A 194 -11.04 -20.77 12.39
CA ASN A 194 -9.60 -20.65 12.22
C ASN A 194 -9.24 -19.52 11.24
N PHE A 195 -7.95 -19.13 11.19
CA PHE A 195 -7.45 -18.07 10.34
C PHE A 195 -6.97 -18.51 8.95
N PHE A 196 -7.11 -19.77 8.58
CA PHE A 196 -6.59 -20.29 7.31
C PHE A 196 -7.05 -19.44 6.11
N TYR A 197 -8.36 -19.24 5.99
CA TYR A 197 -8.94 -18.44 4.90
C TYR A 197 -8.71 -16.94 5.07
N ALA A 198 -8.47 -16.47 6.29
CA ALA A 198 -8.12 -15.08 6.52
C ALA A 198 -6.74 -14.74 5.92
N LEU A 199 -5.73 -15.59 6.08
CA LEU A 199 -4.43 -15.39 5.44
C LEU A 199 -4.51 -15.50 3.91
N ILE A 200 -5.37 -16.39 3.38
CA ILE A 200 -5.65 -16.47 1.93
C ILE A 200 -6.30 -15.16 1.44
N TYR A 201 -7.28 -14.63 2.16
CA TYR A 201 -7.91 -13.35 1.83
C TYR A 201 -6.88 -12.21 1.76
N ILE A 202 -6.01 -12.09 2.77
CA ILE A 202 -5.01 -11.00 2.85
C ILE A 202 -3.99 -11.11 1.72
N GLY A 203 -3.41 -12.30 1.51
CA GLY A 203 -2.45 -12.51 0.44
C GLY A 203 -3.08 -12.43 -0.95
N GLY A 204 -4.34 -12.88 -1.10
CA GLY A 204 -5.14 -12.69 -2.31
C GLY A 204 -5.40 -11.22 -2.61
N ALA A 205 -5.71 -10.41 -1.58
CA ALA A 205 -5.84 -8.97 -1.72
C ALA A 205 -4.52 -8.33 -2.20
N ALA A 206 -3.37 -8.75 -1.64
CA ALA A 206 -2.07 -8.28 -2.11
C ALA A 206 -1.83 -8.61 -3.59
N LEU A 207 -2.17 -9.82 -4.04
CA LEU A 207 -2.09 -10.21 -5.46
C LEU A 207 -3.05 -9.42 -6.35
N LEU A 208 -4.25 -9.11 -5.89
CA LEU A 208 -5.15 -8.18 -6.59
C LEU A 208 -4.53 -6.79 -6.72
N GLY A 209 -3.82 -6.32 -5.70
CA GLY A 209 -3.05 -5.09 -5.75
C GLY A 209 -1.96 -5.14 -6.82
N VAL A 210 -1.21 -6.24 -6.92
CA VAL A 210 -0.23 -6.47 -8.01
C VAL A 210 -0.92 -6.36 -9.37
N ALA A 211 -2.03 -7.05 -9.55
CA ALA A 211 -2.79 -7.02 -10.80
C ALA A 211 -3.28 -5.60 -11.14
N ALA A 212 -3.75 -4.84 -10.15
CA ALA A 212 -4.18 -3.46 -10.33
C ALA A 212 -3.03 -2.55 -10.80
N TYR A 213 -1.85 -2.66 -10.21
CA TYR A 213 -0.67 -1.90 -10.64
C TYR A 213 -0.17 -2.30 -12.03
N LEU A 214 -0.21 -3.59 -12.38
CA LEU A 214 0.29 -4.07 -13.67
C LEU A 214 -0.69 -3.79 -14.81
N PHE A 215 -1.99 -4.02 -14.61
CA PHE A 215 -2.98 -4.06 -15.69
C PHE A 215 -3.91 -2.85 -15.72
N ILE A 216 -4.26 -2.27 -14.55
CA ILE A 216 -5.24 -1.18 -14.47
C ILE A 216 -4.54 0.19 -14.50
N LEU A 217 -3.53 0.40 -13.65
CA LEU A 217 -2.89 1.70 -13.48
C LEU A 217 -2.32 2.28 -14.78
N GLY A 218 -1.71 1.44 -15.61
CA GLY A 218 -1.07 1.89 -16.85
C GLY A 218 0.21 2.68 -16.58
N ASP A 219 0.47 3.71 -17.37
CA ASP A 219 1.68 4.54 -17.25
C ASP A 219 1.57 5.55 -16.11
N VAL A 220 2.67 5.72 -15.38
CA VAL A 220 2.83 6.75 -14.36
C VAL A 220 3.15 8.08 -15.06
N LYS A 221 2.10 8.76 -15.45
CA LYS A 221 2.16 10.09 -16.08
C LYS A 221 1.11 10.99 -15.44
N ARG A 222 1.43 12.29 -15.35
CA ARG A 222 0.48 13.28 -14.82
C ARG A 222 -0.81 13.26 -15.62
N ILE A 223 -1.93 13.22 -14.93
CA ILE A 223 -3.26 13.17 -15.54
C ILE A 223 -3.58 14.57 -16.07
N GLU A 224 -3.94 14.65 -17.35
CA GLU A 224 -4.52 15.84 -17.97
C GLU A 224 -6.04 15.70 -17.94
N LEU A 225 -6.71 16.73 -17.40
CA LEU A 225 -8.16 16.83 -17.42
C LEU A 225 -8.54 17.68 -18.63
N SER A 226 -9.45 17.16 -19.46
CA SER A 226 -10.09 17.96 -20.48
C SER A 226 -10.96 19.03 -19.81
N GLN A 227 -10.70 20.29 -20.13
CA GLN A 227 -11.56 21.43 -19.75
C GLN A 227 -12.94 21.27 -20.34
#